data_2cc32c57fa96b0aad2840623e15a4b41
#
_entry.id   2cc32c57fa96b0aad2840623e15a4b41
#
_cell.length_a   1.000
_cell.length_b   1.000
_cell.length_c   1.000
_cell.angle_alpha   90.00
_cell.angle_beta   90.00
_cell.angle_gamma   90.00
#
_symmetry.space_group_name_H-M   'P 1'
#
loop_
_entity.id
_entity.type
_entity.pdbx_description
1 polymer ?
#
loop_
_entity_poly.entity_id
_entity_poly.type
_entity_poly.pdbx_seq_one_letter_code
_entity_poly.pdbx_strand_id
1 'polypeptide(L)'
;MKKPLFYISCPYDTYSGYGARSRDIIKSIVKTNKYDVKLIPQRWGDTPWGFCDDHKEWKYLHDLVLPPTLNKTQPDVWMQITIPNEFQPAGKYNIGVTAGIEATICKAEWVQGINRMNETWVSSKFSKQVFEQAKYKQQNQQTGQDMGILKVEKPIKVVFEGAKLDIYKKYNNGPKFDLKDIKESFCFLFVGHWMQGQHGHDRKNIGVLIKSFCDAFINKKNPPALILKVSRGTNSYANRESIKDHLKNYLKLYPSKNIPSIYILHGDLSDEEMNTLYNHHKIKAMVSLTKGEGFGRPLLEFSLVGKPILVSGWSGHTDFLNPNFTKYLPGVLEEVHASAQNQWLIKEAKWFKVDEGMAKNSYIDVWKNYKPWKEKAKRQAYFSKTKFSWNKMHELITEILDKLPEFPQQQELKLPKLKLPKLEKVKK
;
A
#
# COMPACT_ATOMS: atom_id res chain seq x y z
N MET A 1 -34.34 13.21 -6.03
CA MET A 1 -33.38 14.26 -5.56
C MET A 1 -32.04 14.01 -6.26
N LYS A 2 -31.35 15.07 -6.72
CA LYS A 2 -30.03 14.95 -7.36
C LYS A 2 -29.00 14.60 -6.28
N LYS A 3 -28.17 13.57 -6.52
CA LYS A 3 -27.14 13.15 -5.54
C LYS A 3 -26.05 14.22 -5.46
N PRO A 4 -25.40 14.43 -4.29
CA PRO A 4 -24.21 15.27 -4.17
C PRO A 4 -23.10 14.79 -5.09
N LEU A 5 -22.34 15.74 -5.68
CA LEU A 5 -21.21 15.43 -6.56
C LEU A 5 -19.98 15.06 -5.74
N PHE A 6 -19.40 13.89 -6.03
CA PHE A 6 -18.20 13.39 -5.38
C PHE A 6 -17.10 13.16 -6.42
N TYR A 7 -16.12 14.06 -6.47
CA TYR A 7 -14.98 13.90 -7.39
C TYR A 7 -13.79 13.29 -6.69
N ILE A 8 -13.17 12.29 -7.33
CA ILE A 8 -12.01 11.57 -6.81
C ILE A 8 -10.86 11.67 -7.80
N SER A 9 -9.81 12.40 -7.42
CA SER A 9 -8.56 12.50 -8.16
C SER A 9 -7.57 11.45 -7.62
N CYS A 10 -7.23 10.46 -8.44
CA CYS A 10 -6.46 9.30 -7.98
C CYS A 10 -5.84 8.47 -9.11
N PRO A 11 -4.80 7.66 -8.80
CA PRO A 11 -4.15 6.78 -9.78
C PRO A 11 -4.85 5.43 -9.95
N TYR A 12 -6.18 5.39 -10.06
CA TYR A 12 -6.96 4.14 -10.05
C TYR A 12 -6.58 3.15 -11.15
N ASP A 13 -6.08 3.64 -12.29
CA ASP A 13 -5.77 2.83 -13.47
C ASP A 13 -4.29 2.40 -13.54
N THR A 14 -3.58 2.42 -12.40
CA THR A 14 -2.17 2.04 -12.32
C THR A 14 -1.96 0.71 -11.60
N TYR A 15 -0.84 0.02 -11.95
CA TYR A 15 -0.36 -1.21 -11.28
C TYR A 15 0.40 -0.93 -9.98
N SER A 16 -0.07 0.04 -9.20
CA SER A 16 0.57 0.46 -7.94
C SER A 16 -0.28 0.10 -6.72
N GLY A 17 0.35 0.12 -5.54
CA GLY A 17 -0.38 0.04 -4.26
C GLY A 17 -1.39 1.17 -4.09
N TYR A 18 -1.06 2.39 -4.53
CA TYR A 18 -1.99 3.52 -4.55
C TYR A 18 -3.14 3.30 -5.54
N GLY A 19 -2.88 2.69 -6.71
CA GLY A 19 -3.92 2.29 -7.65
C GLY A 19 -4.90 1.28 -7.04
N ALA A 20 -4.39 0.23 -6.41
CA ALA A 20 -5.20 -0.76 -5.72
C ALA A 20 -6.04 -0.13 -4.59
N ARG A 21 -5.43 0.73 -3.76
CA ARG A 21 -6.14 1.48 -2.72
C ARG A 21 -7.23 2.37 -3.28
N SER A 22 -6.95 3.08 -4.37
CA SER A 22 -7.92 3.94 -5.06
C SER A 22 -9.13 3.14 -5.51
N ARG A 23 -8.92 2.02 -6.18
CA ARG A 23 -10.00 1.13 -6.64
C ARG A 23 -10.88 0.63 -5.49
N ASP A 24 -10.27 0.21 -4.39
CA ASP A 24 -11.01 -0.27 -3.22
C ASP A 24 -11.86 0.82 -2.56
N ILE A 25 -11.36 2.05 -2.46
CA ILE A 25 -12.10 3.21 -1.92
C ILE A 25 -13.22 3.62 -2.88
N ILE A 26 -12.93 3.75 -4.18
CA ILE A 26 -13.96 4.09 -5.18
C ILE A 26 -15.09 3.07 -5.15
N LYS A 27 -14.78 1.77 -5.20
CA LYS A 27 -15.76 0.69 -5.10
C LYS A 27 -16.62 0.83 -3.84
N SER A 28 -16.01 1.21 -2.71
CA SER A 28 -16.73 1.41 -1.45
C SER A 28 -17.70 2.61 -1.54
N ILE A 29 -17.24 3.75 -2.06
CA ILE A 29 -18.06 4.96 -2.19
C ILE A 29 -19.22 4.74 -3.17
N VAL A 30 -18.94 4.17 -4.34
CA VAL A 30 -19.95 3.83 -5.35
C VAL A 30 -21.02 2.89 -4.76
N LYS A 31 -20.60 1.88 -3.98
CA LYS A 31 -21.52 0.92 -3.35
C LYS A 31 -22.48 1.57 -2.35
N THR A 32 -22.15 2.71 -1.74
CA THR A 32 -23.08 3.43 -0.86
C THR A 32 -24.30 3.98 -1.60
N ASN A 33 -24.16 4.19 -2.92
CA ASN A 33 -25.18 4.78 -3.80
C ASN A 33 -25.69 6.17 -3.37
N LYS A 34 -24.94 6.88 -2.52
CA LYS A 34 -25.29 8.20 -1.96
C LYS A 34 -24.86 9.38 -2.82
N TYR A 35 -23.86 9.19 -3.69
CA TYR A 35 -23.17 10.23 -4.43
C TYR A 35 -23.21 9.99 -5.95
N ASP A 36 -23.12 11.07 -6.73
CA ASP A 36 -22.74 11.02 -8.15
C ASP A 36 -21.21 11.10 -8.21
N VAL A 37 -20.58 9.94 -8.40
CA VAL A 37 -19.11 9.79 -8.33
C VAL A 37 -18.51 10.07 -9.70
N LYS A 38 -17.48 10.93 -9.75
CA LYS A 38 -16.65 11.17 -10.95
C LYS A 38 -15.18 11.01 -10.61
N LEU A 39 -14.43 10.48 -11.56
CA LEU A 39 -13.00 10.19 -11.43
C LEU A 39 -12.17 11.15 -12.27
N ILE A 40 -11.05 11.59 -11.69
CA ILE A 40 -10.01 12.34 -12.38
C ILE A 40 -8.73 11.48 -12.31
N PRO A 41 -8.35 10.82 -13.42
CA PRO A 41 -7.22 9.91 -13.42
C PRO A 41 -5.90 10.65 -13.21
N GLN A 42 -5.02 10.09 -12.38
CA GLN A 42 -3.66 10.56 -12.13
C GLN A 42 -2.63 9.47 -12.46
N ARG A 43 -1.46 9.87 -12.89
CA ARG A 43 -0.30 8.98 -12.98
C ARG A 43 0.32 8.75 -11.61
N TRP A 44 1.04 7.64 -11.46
CA TRP A 44 1.80 7.32 -10.25
C TRP A 44 3.25 6.99 -10.63
N GLY A 45 4.09 8.02 -10.70
CA GLY A 45 5.46 7.89 -11.17
C GLY A 45 5.55 7.13 -12.50
N ASP A 46 6.52 6.23 -12.59
CA ASP A 46 6.76 5.36 -13.76
C ASP A 46 5.94 4.05 -13.74
N THR A 47 4.94 3.95 -12.85
CA THR A 47 4.11 2.73 -12.75
C THR A 47 3.30 2.53 -14.02
N PRO A 48 3.20 1.29 -14.56
CA PRO A 48 2.38 0.99 -15.72
C PRO A 48 0.93 1.43 -15.54
N TRP A 49 0.34 1.90 -16.63
CA TRP A 49 -1.05 2.34 -16.77
C TRP A 49 -1.88 1.28 -17.51
N GLY A 50 -3.22 1.38 -17.46
CA GLY A 50 -4.12 0.47 -18.17
C GLY A 50 -4.56 -0.74 -17.34
N PHE A 51 -4.46 -0.66 -16.03
CA PHE A 51 -4.91 -1.74 -15.15
C PHE A 51 -6.37 -2.14 -15.39
N CYS A 52 -7.26 -1.16 -15.61
CA CYS A 52 -8.68 -1.41 -15.79
C CYS A 52 -9.00 -2.06 -17.15
N ASP A 53 -8.16 -1.86 -18.15
CA ASP A 53 -8.32 -2.52 -19.47
C ASP A 53 -7.99 -4.01 -19.38
N ASP A 54 -7.00 -4.37 -18.58
CA ASP A 54 -6.54 -5.74 -18.38
C ASP A 54 -7.45 -6.53 -17.41
N HIS A 55 -8.25 -5.84 -16.57
CA HIS A 55 -9.07 -6.45 -15.52
C HIS A 55 -10.55 -6.07 -15.69
N LYS A 56 -11.32 -6.97 -16.29
CA LYS A 56 -12.73 -6.75 -16.69
C LYS A 56 -13.64 -6.22 -15.57
N GLU A 57 -13.42 -6.67 -14.33
CA GLU A 57 -14.19 -6.26 -13.16
C GLU A 57 -14.02 -4.79 -12.78
N TRP A 58 -13.00 -4.12 -13.34
CA TRP A 58 -12.70 -2.71 -13.07
C TRP A 58 -13.01 -1.78 -14.24
N LYS A 59 -13.43 -2.31 -15.42
CA LYS A 59 -13.72 -1.49 -16.61
C LYS A 59 -14.78 -0.42 -16.38
N TYR A 60 -15.74 -0.67 -15.49
CA TYR A 60 -16.79 0.30 -15.16
C TYR A 60 -16.25 1.62 -14.59
N LEU A 61 -15.00 1.65 -14.11
CA LEU A 61 -14.36 2.89 -13.62
C LEU A 61 -14.15 3.90 -14.74
N HIS A 62 -13.98 3.47 -15.98
CA HIS A 62 -13.90 4.36 -17.14
C HIS A 62 -15.20 5.15 -17.38
N ASP A 63 -16.35 4.57 -17.06
CA ASP A 63 -17.66 5.23 -17.17
C ASP A 63 -17.85 6.34 -16.13
N LEU A 64 -17.04 6.31 -15.06
CA LEU A 64 -17.06 7.32 -14.01
C LEU A 64 -16.12 8.50 -14.28
N VAL A 65 -15.31 8.47 -15.33
CA VAL A 65 -14.37 9.55 -15.66
C VAL A 65 -15.13 10.86 -15.86
N LEU A 66 -14.64 11.93 -15.23
CA LEU A 66 -15.25 13.25 -15.30
C LEU A 66 -15.32 13.74 -16.75
N PRO A 67 -16.53 13.97 -17.32
CA PRO A 67 -16.64 14.48 -18.66
C PRO A 67 -16.20 15.95 -18.73
N PRO A 68 -15.66 16.43 -19.88
CA PRO A 68 -15.19 17.81 -20.04
C PRO A 68 -16.25 18.88 -19.72
N THR A 69 -17.54 18.55 -19.91
CA THR A 69 -18.66 19.44 -19.63
C THR A 69 -18.83 19.76 -18.14
N LEU A 70 -18.37 18.89 -17.24
CA LEU A 70 -18.47 19.06 -15.79
C LEU A 70 -17.16 19.55 -15.15
N ASN A 71 -16.08 19.75 -15.90
CA ASN A 71 -14.76 20.11 -15.35
C ASN A 71 -14.71 21.46 -14.61
N LYS A 72 -15.69 22.35 -14.86
CA LYS A 72 -15.83 23.66 -14.19
C LYS A 72 -16.78 23.62 -12.98
N THR A 73 -17.42 22.50 -12.71
CA THR A 73 -18.36 22.38 -11.59
C THR A 73 -17.63 22.04 -10.32
N GLN A 74 -17.77 22.91 -9.29
CA GLN A 74 -17.22 22.60 -7.97
C GLN A 74 -17.96 21.40 -7.37
N PRO A 75 -17.30 20.30 -6.98
CA PRO A 75 -17.94 19.16 -6.34
C PRO A 75 -18.33 19.50 -4.89
N ASP A 76 -19.36 18.81 -4.39
CA ASP A 76 -19.71 18.87 -2.97
C ASP A 76 -18.62 18.22 -2.11
N VAL A 77 -18.09 17.06 -2.57
CA VAL A 77 -16.94 16.40 -1.94
C VAL A 77 -15.83 16.22 -2.97
N TRP A 78 -14.65 16.63 -2.59
CA TRP A 78 -13.39 16.39 -3.32
C TRP A 78 -12.53 15.43 -2.53
N MET A 79 -12.10 14.34 -3.15
CA MET A 79 -11.12 13.41 -2.59
C MET A 79 -9.89 13.35 -3.47
N GLN A 80 -8.72 13.48 -2.88
CA GLN A 80 -7.45 13.32 -3.58
C GLN A 80 -6.63 12.21 -2.92
N ILE A 81 -6.27 11.19 -3.71
CA ILE A 81 -5.51 10.03 -3.26
C ILE A 81 -4.10 10.12 -3.83
N THR A 82 -3.18 10.67 -3.03
CA THR A 82 -1.77 10.92 -3.40
C THR A 82 -0.92 11.19 -2.15
N ILE A 83 0.31 11.67 -2.32
CA ILE A 83 1.16 12.13 -1.23
C ILE A 83 0.72 13.53 -0.75
N PRO A 84 0.82 13.83 0.56
CA PRO A 84 0.17 15.00 1.14
C PRO A 84 0.61 16.37 0.59
N ASN A 85 1.87 16.53 0.15
CA ASN A 85 2.32 17.79 -0.44
C ASN A 85 1.56 18.17 -1.72
N GLU A 86 0.96 17.20 -2.41
CA GLU A 86 0.17 17.37 -3.63
C GLU A 86 -1.31 17.67 -3.34
N PHE A 87 -1.76 17.59 -2.09
CA PHE A 87 -3.14 17.87 -1.74
C PHE A 87 -3.54 19.30 -2.09
N GLN A 88 -4.58 19.45 -2.90
CA GLN A 88 -5.17 20.72 -3.30
C GLN A 88 -6.68 20.68 -3.11
N PRO A 89 -7.24 21.55 -2.29
CA PRO A 89 -8.69 21.60 -2.08
C PRO A 89 -9.39 22.12 -3.34
N ALA A 90 -10.46 21.45 -3.77
CA ALA A 90 -11.24 21.82 -4.95
C ALA A 90 -12.75 21.71 -4.73
N GLY A 91 -13.18 21.05 -3.67
CA GLY A 91 -14.58 20.85 -3.33
C GLY A 91 -15.06 21.78 -2.20
N LYS A 92 -16.34 21.67 -1.89
CA LYS A 92 -16.90 22.29 -0.67
C LYS A 92 -16.38 21.59 0.59
N TYR A 93 -16.18 20.26 0.51
CA TYR A 93 -15.53 19.44 1.53
C TYR A 93 -14.39 18.63 0.90
N ASN A 94 -13.21 18.65 1.52
CA ASN A 94 -11.98 18.14 0.92
C ASN A 94 -11.36 17.04 1.79
N ILE A 95 -11.13 15.87 1.20
CA ILE A 95 -10.57 14.67 1.85
C ILE A 95 -9.25 14.32 1.17
N GLY A 96 -8.14 14.34 1.93
CA GLY A 96 -6.87 13.79 1.48
C GLY A 96 -6.76 12.30 1.85
N VAL A 97 -6.22 11.47 0.96
CA VAL A 97 -5.97 10.05 1.25
C VAL A 97 -4.53 9.70 0.92
N THR A 98 -3.80 9.14 1.89
CA THR A 98 -2.40 8.77 1.72
C THR A 98 -2.04 7.51 2.51
N ALA A 99 -1.04 6.76 2.04
CA ALA A 99 -0.44 5.67 2.81
C ALA A 99 0.49 6.17 3.93
N GLY A 100 0.94 7.42 3.84
CA GLY A 100 1.93 7.99 4.75
C GLY A 100 3.36 7.76 4.30
N ILE A 101 4.30 8.02 5.19
CA ILE A 101 5.73 7.74 5.02
C ILE A 101 6.14 6.56 5.89
N GLU A 102 6.95 5.68 5.37
CA GLU A 102 7.39 4.47 6.08
C GLU A 102 8.65 4.72 6.94
N ALA A 103 8.64 5.83 7.66
CA ALA A 103 9.71 6.28 8.55
C ALA A 103 9.12 7.07 9.73
N THR A 104 9.96 7.46 10.68
CA THR A 104 9.52 8.11 11.94
C THR A 104 9.04 9.55 11.77
N ILE A 105 9.36 10.21 10.67
CA ILE A 105 9.01 11.61 10.41
C ILE A 105 8.75 11.86 8.93
N CYS A 106 7.79 12.72 8.61
CA CYS A 106 7.51 13.22 7.26
C CYS A 106 8.07 14.65 7.09
N LYS A 107 8.15 15.16 5.89
CA LYS A 107 8.51 16.55 5.61
C LYS A 107 7.45 17.56 6.04
N ALA A 108 7.87 18.79 6.29
CA ALA A 108 6.99 19.90 6.65
C ALA A 108 5.90 20.16 5.59
N GLU A 109 6.23 20.03 4.30
CA GLU A 109 5.30 20.21 3.18
C GLU A 109 4.13 19.19 3.23
N TRP A 110 4.36 18.02 3.82
CA TRP A 110 3.30 17.03 4.01
C TRP A 110 2.31 17.46 5.10
N VAL A 111 2.82 18.05 6.19
CA VAL A 111 1.97 18.64 7.25
C VAL A 111 1.14 19.80 6.70
N GLN A 112 1.76 20.66 5.88
CA GLN A 112 1.06 21.76 5.20
C GLN A 112 -0.05 21.23 4.27
N GLY A 113 0.24 20.16 3.54
CA GLY A 113 -0.72 19.51 2.66
C GLY A 113 -1.93 18.95 3.42
N ILE A 114 -1.69 18.25 4.51
CA ILE A 114 -2.76 17.74 5.39
C ILE A 114 -3.62 18.88 5.91
N ASN A 115 -3.04 19.99 6.33
CA ASN A 115 -3.76 21.14 6.86
C ASN A 115 -4.60 21.90 5.81
N ARG A 116 -4.34 21.70 4.50
CA ARG A 116 -5.20 22.23 3.44
C ARG A 116 -6.52 21.51 3.28
N MET A 117 -6.62 20.25 3.76
CA MET A 117 -7.82 19.43 3.64
C MET A 117 -8.73 19.58 4.85
N ASN A 118 -10.02 19.26 4.73
CA ASN A 118 -10.93 19.20 5.88
C ASN A 118 -10.62 18.00 6.78
N GLU A 119 -10.23 16.87 6.19
CA GLU A 119 -9.73 15.69 6.89
C GLU A 119 -8.78 14.87 6.01
N THR A 120 -7.98 14.03 6.63
CA THR A 120 -7.07 13.12 5.91
C THR A 120 -7.29 11.67 6.36
N TRP A 121 -7.35 10.75 5.39
CA TRP A 121 -7.42 9.31 5.65
C TRP A 121 -6.06 8.67 5.44
N VAL A 122 -5.65 7.86 6.39
CA VAL A 122 -4.38 7.11 6.35
C VAL A 122 -4.63 5.62 6.50
N SER A 123 -3.70 4.77 6.03
CA SER A 123 -3.87 3.33 6.00
C SER A 123 -3.71 2.67 7.37
N SER A 124 -3.01 3.29 8.32
CA SER A 124 -2.66 2.66 9.60
C SER A 124 -2.57 3.67 10.75
N LYS A 125 -2.63 3.15 11.97
CA LYS A 125 -2.35 3.92 13.20
C LYS A 125 -0.92 4.47 13.19
N PHE A 126 0.02 3.68 12.66
CA PHE A 126 1.39 4.12 12.49
C PHE A 126 1.48 5.40 11.63
N SER A 127 0.89 5.41 10.44
CA SER A 127 0.89 6.60 9.57
C SER A 127 0.22 7.80 10.24
N LYS A 128 -0.89 7.59 10.96
CA LYS A 128 -1.53 8.63 11.76
C LYS A 128 -0.59 9.20 12.81
N GLN A 129 0.06 8.35 13.59
CA GLN A 129 0.99 8.76 14.65
C GLN A 129 2.17 9.56 14.10
N VAL A 130 2.75 9.14 12.97
CA VAL A 130 3.87 9.87 12.33
C VAL A 130 3.47 11.29 11.97
N PHE A 131 2.29 11.50 11.42
CA PHE A 131 1.81 12.84 11.08
C PHE A 131 1.48 13.68 12.31
N GLU A 132 0.79 13.13 13.30
CA GLU A 132 0.41 13.85 14.53
C GLU A 132 1.61 14.25 15.40
N GLN A 133 2.71 13.49 15.31
CA GLN A 133 3.96 13.80 16.01
C GLN A 133 4.86 14.78 15.28
N ALA A 134 4.68 14.97 13.97
CA ALA A 134 5.49 15.87 13.16
C ALA A 134 5.29 17.33 13.59
N LYS A 135 6.38 18.00 13.97
CA LYS A 135 6.38 19.40 14.41
C LYS A 135 7.59 20.12 13.84
N TYR A 136 7.37 21.31 13.28
CA TYR A 136 8.41 22.12 12.65
C TYR A 136 8.33 23.56 13.14
N LYS A 137 9.45 24.16 13.48
CA LYS A 137 9.53 25.63 13.72
C LYS A 137 9.34 26.34 12.39
N GLN A 138 8.46 27.32 12.38
CA GLN A 138 8.25 28.19 11.22
C GLN A 138 8.92 29.54 11.48
N GLN A 139 9.70 30.00 10.51
CA GLN A 139 10.29 31.34 10.51
C GLN A 139 9.97 32.03 9.19
N ASN A 140 9.67 33.30 9.25
CA ASN A 140 9.55 34.11 8.05
C ASN A 140 10.96 34.24 7.42
N GLN A 141 11.12 33.77 6.19
CA GLN A 141 12.41 33.73 5.51
C GLN A 141 12.99 35.10 5.25
N GLN A 142 12.15 36.18 5.16
CA GLN A 142 12.59 37.51 4.90
C GLN A 142 12.94 38.30 6.17
N THR A 143 12.18 38.11 7.25
CA THR A 143 12.31 38.87 8.48
C THR A 143 12.97 38.12 9.63
N GLY A 144 13.13 36.79 9.51
CA GLY A 144 13.60 35.92 10.61
C GLY A 144 12.61 35.77 11.76
N GLN A 145 11.42 36.37 11.67
CA GLN A 145 10.43 36.38 12.72
C GLN A 145 9.89 34.94 12.98
N ASP A 146 9.80 34.54 14.26
CA ASP A 146 9.18 33.29 14.65
C ASP A 146 7.66 33.32 14.33
N MET A 147 7.21 32.38 13.51
CA MET A 147 5.80 32.21 13.12
C MET A 147 5.12 31.04 13.87
N GLY A 148 5.77 30.49 14.90
CA GLY A 148 5.25 29.41 15.71
C GLY A 148 5.61 28.01 15.20
N ILE A 149 4.79 27.03 15.55
CA ILE A 149 5.03 25.62 15.26
C ILE A 149 4.01 25.11 14.22
N LEU A 150 4.51 24.66 13.09
CA LEU A 150 3.74 23.88 12.12
C LEU A 150 3.50 22.47 12.69
N LYS A 151 2.26 22.09 12.83
CA LYS A 151 1.79 20.76 13.23
C LYS A 151 0.49 20.42 12.49
N VAL A 152 0.07 19.18 12.56
CA VAL A 152 -1.24 18.79 12.03
C VAL A 152 -2.36 19.41 12.89
N GLU A 153 -3.27 20.11 12.23
CA GLU A 153 -4.43 20.79 12.83
C GLU A 153 -5.76 20.19 12.38
N LYS A 154 -5.75 19.39 11.32
CA LYS A 154 -6.94 18.77 10.73
C LYS A 154 -7.07 17.31 11.16
N PRO A 155 -8.30 16.78 11.26
CA PRO A 155 -8.52 15.40 11.67
C PRO A 155 -7.83 14.39 10.75
N ILE A 156 -7.15 13.40 11.35
CA ILE A 156 -6.63 12.22 10.65
C ILE A 156 -7.44 11.00 11.08
N LYS A 157 -8.06 10.33 10.10
CA LYS A 157 -8.81 9.09 10.29
C LYS A 157 -8.02 7.89 9.76
N VAL A 158 -8.02 6.79 10.50
CA VAL A 158 -7.44 5.54 10.05
C VAL A 158 -8.50 4.78 9.26
N VAL A 159 -8.30 4.69 7.95
CA VAL A 159 -9.09 3.86 7.03
C VAL A 159 -8.16 2.80 6.49
N PHE A 160 -8.15 1.63 7.10
CA PHE A 160 -7.25 0.53 6.74
C PHE A 160 -7.53 -0.01 5.33
N GLU A 161 -6.60 -0.82 4.80
CA GLU A 161 -6.78 -1.50 3.51
C GLU A 161 -7.43 -2.87 3.74
N GLY A 162 -8.64 -3.04 3.21
CA GLY A 162 -9.41 -4.26 3.41
C GLY A 162 -9.03 -5.37 2.44
N ALA A 163 -8.87 -6.61 2.93
CA ALA A 163 -8.64 -7.75 2.06
C ALA A 163 -9.93 -8.31 1.44
N LYS A 164 -9.87 -8.71 0.16
CA LYS A 164 -10.96 -9.33 -0.60
C LYS A 164 -11.08 -10.81 -0.21
N LEU A 165 -12.07 -11.15 0.63
CA LEU A 165 -12.25 -12.52 1.16
C LEU A 165 -12.79 -13.52 0.15
N ASP A 166 -13.37 -13.06 -0.93
CA ASP A 166 -13.77 -13.88 -2.09
C ASP A 166 -12.55 -14.42 -2.83
N ILE A 167 -11.47 -13.69 -2.87
CA ILE A 167 -10.20 -14.04 -3.51
C ILE A 167 -9.22 -14.64 -2.50
N TYR A 168 -8.82 -13.84 -1.49
CA TYR A 168 -7.79 -14.23 -0.52
C TYR A 168 -8.37 -15.10 0.59
N LYS A 169 -8.14 -16.39 0.47
CA LYS A 169 -8.61 -17.42 1.41
C LYS A 169 -7.78 -18.68 1.30
N LYS A 170 -7.86 -19.52 2.32
CA LYS A 170 -7.30 -20.86 2.25
C LYS A 170 -8.13 -21.71 1.27
N TYR A 171 -7.45 -22.38 0.34
CA TYR A 171 -8.05 -23.42 -0.50
C TYR A 171 -8.02 -24.79 0.17
N ASN A 172 -9.10 -25.54 0.00
CA ASN A 172 -9.11 -26.99 0.29
C ASN A 172 -8.66 -27.77 -0.94
N ASN A 173 -9.28 -27.48 -2.10
CA ASN A 173 -8.90 -27.98 -3.43
C ASN A 173 -8.97 -26.77 -4.38
N GLY A 174 -7.86 -26.11 -4.62
CA GLY A 174 -7.79 -24.91 -5.47
C GLY A 174 -6.91 -25.13 -6.69
N PRO A 175 -6.82 -24.08 -7.55
CA PRO A 175 -5.88 -24.06 -8.64
C PRO A 175 -4.45 -24.36 -8.17
N LYS A 176 -3.62 -24.88 -9.06
CA LYS A 176 -2.22 -25.19 -8.75
C LYS A 176 -1.33 -24.13 -9.41
N PHE A 177 -0.45 -23.54 -8.61
CA PHE A 177 0.65 -22.72 -9.13
C PHE A 177 1.81 -23.64 -9.51
N ASP A 178 2.44 -23.42 -10.67
CA ASP A 178 3.57 -24.27 -11.13
C ASP A 178 4.87 -23.88 -10.42
N LEU A 179 5.31 -24.70 -9.49
CA LEU A 179 6.61 -24.62 -8.80
C LEU A 179 7.36 -25.96 -8.92
N LYS A 180 7.20 -26.67 -10.06
CA LYS A 180 7.82 -27.99 -10.25
C LYS A 180 9.35 -27.93 -10.16
N ASP A 181 9.97 -26.86 -10.65
CA ASP A 181 11.42 -26.70 -10.68
C ASP A 181 12.03 -26.42 -9.29
N ILE A 182 11.22 -26.10 -8.29
CA ILE A 182 11.65 -25.95 -6.90
C ILE A 182 11.65 -27.33 -6.26
N LYS A 183 12.83 -27.79 -5.83
CA LYS A 183 13.02 -29.14 -5.27
C LYS A 183 12.58 -29.22 -3.80
N GLU A 184 12.72 -28.12 -3.06
CA GLU A 184 12.46 -28.07 -1.62
C GLU A 184 10.97 -28.13 -1.29
N SER A 185 10.63 -28.92 -0.29
CA SER A 185 9.25 -29.06 0.22
C SER A 185 8.86 -27.98 1.23
N PHE A 186 9.84 -27.21 1.72
CA PHE A 186 9.65 -26.09 2.64
C PHE A 186 10.25 -24.83 2.05
N CYS A 187 9.40 -23.87 1.66
CA CYS A 187 9.84 -22.60 1.12
C CYS A 187 9.33 -21.44 1.97
N PHE A 188 10.20 -20.50 2.27
CA PHE A 188 9.82 -19.17 2.72
C PHE A 188 9.53 -18.29 1.50
N LEU A 189 8.52 -17.44 1.60
CA LEU A 189 8.13 -16.52 0.53
C LEU A 189 8.35 -15.09 0.98
N PHE A 190 8.99 -14.27 0.15
CA PHE A 190 8.97 -12.81 0.22
C PHE A 190 8.17 -12.25 -0.94
N VAL A 191 7.37 -11.19 -0.69
CA VAL A 191 6.62 -10.47 -1.73
C VAL A 191 6.86 -8.97 -1.59
N GLY A 192 7.32 -8.32 -2.65
CA GLY A 192 7.52 -6.88 -2.64
C GLY A 192 8.39 -6.36 -3.77
N HIS A 193 8.63 -5.04 -3.77
CA HIS A 193 9.55 -4.40 -4.71
C HIS A 193 10.97 -4.39 -4.15
N TRP A 194 11.96 -4.67 -5.00
CA TRP A 194 13.36 -4.47 -4.65
C TRP A 194 13.71 -3.00 -4.87
N MET A 195 13.59 -2.23 -3.80
CA MET A 195 13.72 -0.78 -3.84
C MET A 195 15.17 -0.30 -3.96
N GLN A 196 15.34 1.00 -4.23
CA GLN A 196 16.65 1.65 -4.24
C GLN A 196 17.28 1.61 -2.85
N GLY A 197 18.59 1.42 -2.80
CA GLY A 197 19.42 1.39 -1.61
C GLY A 197 20.62 0.47 -1.82
N GLN A 198 21.74 0.74 -1.12
CA GLN A 198 22.87 -0.18 -1.03
C GLN A 198 22.51 -1.39 -0.17
N HIS A 199 23.45 -2.34 -0.06
CA HIS A 199 23.24 -3.55 0.72
C HIS A 199 22.74 -3.26 2.16
N GLY A 200 21.57 -3.77 2.49
CA GLY A 200 20.95 -3.56 3.80
C GLY A 200 20.35 -2.17 4.02
N HIS A 201 20.30 -1.32 3.00
CA HIS A 201 19.81 0.05 3.10
C HIS A 201 18.57 0.33 2.24
N ASP A 202 18.04 -0.65 1.51
CA ASP A 202 16.73 -0.54 0.88
C ASP A 202 15.60 -0.73 1.90
N ARG A 203 14.47 -0.08 1.72
CA ARG A 203 13.35 -0.12 2.67
C ARG A 203 12.81 -1.53 2.90
N LYS A 204 12.76 -2.36 1.87
CA LYS A 204 12.29 -3.76 1.98
C LYS A 204 13.34 -4.71 2.56
N ASN A 205 14.58 -4.25 2.68
CA ASN A 205 15.69 -4.94 3.33
C ASN A 205 15.99 -6.33 2.76
N ILE A 206 15.84 -6.46 1.43
CA ILE A 206 15.96 -7.75 0.73
C ILE A 206 17.37 -8.30 0.83
N GLY A 207 18.38 -7.45 0.75
CA GLY A 207 19.77 -7.88 0.87
C GLY A 207 20.08 -8.52 2.21
N VAL A 208 19.59 -7.94 3.31
CA VAL A 208 19.75 -8.52 4.65
C VAL A 208 18.91 -9.80 4.79
N LEU A 209 17.71 -9.85 4.17
CA LEU A 209 16.92 -11.08 4.12
C LEU A 209 17.71 -12.22 3.46
N ILE A 210 18.28 -11.99 2.29
CA ILE A 210 19.09 -12.99 1.56
C ILE A 210 20.27 -13.43 2.43
N LYS A 211 21.05 -12.47 2.95
CA LYS A 211 22.22 -12.74 3.76
C LYS A 211 21.87 -13.54 5.02
N SER A 212 20.95 -13.06 5.82
CA SER A 212 20.55 -13.72 7.08
C SER A 212 19.93 -15.09 6.84
N PHE A 213 19.24 -15.28 5.72
CA PHE A 213 18.69 -16.58 5.34
C PHE A 213 19.80 -17.56 4.94
N CYS A 214 20.78 -17.16 4.13
CA CYS A 214 21.95 -17.97 3.82
C CYS A 214 22.71 -18.35 5.10
N ASP A 215 22.99 -17.39 5.98
CA ASP A 215 23.68 -17.62 7.24
C ASP A 215 22.94 -18.58 8.18
N ALA A 216 21.62 -18.59 8.17
CA ALA A 216 20.80 -19.48 8.98
C ALA A 216 20.88 -20.95 8.54
N PHE A 217 21.02 -21.18 7.23
CA PHE A 217 20.90 -22.50 6.64
C PHE A 217 22.16 -23.00 5.93
N ILE A 218 23.26 -22.27 6.05
CA ILE A 218 24.56 -22.69 5.48
C ILE A 218 24.96 -24.06 6.04
N ASN A 219 25.42 -24.94 5.15
CA ASN A 219 25.86 -26.29 5.46
C ASN A 219 24.81 -27.19 6.15
N LYS A 220 23.53 -26.81 6.14
CA LYS A 220 22.45 -27.67 6.63
C LYS A 220 22.11 -28.74 5.61
N LYS A 221 21.81 -29.93 6.06
CA LYS A 221 21.27 -31.01 5.22
C LYS A 221 19.78 -30.71 4.93
N ASN A 222 19.39 -30.73 3.65
CA ASN A 222 18.02 -30.44 3.20
C ASN A 222 17.44 -29.12 3.74
N PRO A 223 18.13 -27.98 3.53
CA PRO A 223 17.66 -26.69 4.03
C PRO A 223 16.35 -26.28 3.35
N PRO A 224 15.56 -25.37 3.93
CA PRO A 224 14.44 -24.75 3.24
C PRO A 224 14.95 -23.82 2.12
N ALA A 225 14.07 -23.49 1.16
CA ALA A 225 14.34 -22.48 0.15
C ALA A 225 13.72 -21.12 0.47
N LEU A 226 14.24 -20.06 -0.14
CA LEU A 226 13.65 -18.73 -0.18
C LEU A 226 13.15 -18.42 -1.58
N ILE A 227 11.88 -18.06 -1.71
CA ILE A 227 11.30 -17.59 -2.96
C ILE A 227 11.11 -16.09 -2.85
N LEU A 228 11.69 -15.33 -3.76
CA LEU A 228 11.58 -13.89 -3.88
C LEU A 228 10.58 -13.57 -5.01
N LYS A 229 9.32 -13.28 -4.67
CA LYS A 229 8.36 -12.69 -5.60
C LYS A 229 8.61 -11.19 -5.64
N VAL A 230 9.42 -10.77 -6.58
CA VAL A 230 9.96 -9.40 -6.62
C VAL A 230 9.84 -8.77 -8.00
N SER A 231 9.67 -7.45 -8.00
CA SER A 231 9.83 -6.58 -9.17
C SER A 231 10.74 -5.40 -8.80
N ARG A 232 11.22 -4.68 -9.82
CA ARG A 232 12.04 -3.48 -9.66
C ARG A 232 11.62 -2.44 -10.71
N GLY A 233 10.56 -1.70 -10.39
CA GLY A 233 9.91 -0.81 -11.35
C GLY A 233 8.95 -1.56 -12.26
N THR A 234 9.34 -1.86 -13.51
CA THR A 234 8.51 -2.60 -14.47
C THR A 234 8.81 -4.11 -14.47
N ASN A 235 7.96 -4.90 -15.13
CA ASN A 235 8.17 -6.34 -15.31
C ASN A 235 8.96 -6.68 -16.59
N SER A 236 9.83 -5.77 -17.05
CA SER A 236 10.66 -5.97 -18.23
C SER A 236 11.74 -7.03 -18.02
N TYR A 237 12.24 -7.59 -19.14
CA TYR A 237 13.37 -8.50 -19.13
C TYR A 237 14.62 -7.86 -18.49
N ALA A 238 14.87 -6.57 -18.78
CA ALA A 238 16.01 -5.84 -18.20
C ALA A 238 15.92 -5.77 -16.67
N ASN A 239 14.74 -5.53 -16.12
CA ASN A 239 14.53 -5.53 -14.67
C ASN A 239 14.75 -6.92 -14.06
N ARG A 240 14.31 -7.98 -14.74
CA ARG A 240 14.58 -9.36 -14.31
C ARG A 240 16.07 -9.65 -14.23
N GLU A 241 16.84 -9.30 -15.28
CA GLU A 241 18.29 -9.50 -15.28
C GLU A 241 18.97 -8.65 -14.20
N SER A 242 18.56 -7.40 -14.01
CA SER A 242 19.05 -6.57 -12.91
C SER A 242 18.82 -7.23 -11.52
N ILE A 243 17.66 -7.84 -11.29
CA ILE A 243 17.36 -8.56 -10.05
C ILE A 243 18.28 -9.76 -9.88
N LYS A 244 18.52 -10.53 -10.96
CA LYS A 244 19.43 -11.67 -10.94
C LYS A 244 20.88 -11.25 -10.63
N ASP A 245 21.34 -10.15 -11.20
CA ASP A 245 22.69 -9.67 -10.95
C ASP A 245 22.86 -9.15 -9.51
N HIS A 246 21.85 -8.49 -8.97
CA HIS A 246 21.83 -8.16 -7.54
C HIS A 246 21.92 -9.43 -6.68
N LEU A 247 21.10 -10.45 -6.95
CA LEU A 247 21.18 -11.73 -6.23
C LEU A 247 22.56 -12.37 -6.35
N LYS A 248 23.11 -12.46 -7.55
CA LYS A 248 24.47 -13.00 -7.75
C LYS A 248 25.52 -12.28 -6.91
N ASN A 249 25.44 -10.95 -6.81
CA ASN A 249 26.37 -10.17 -6.00
C ASN A 249 26.29 -10.51 -4.51
N TYR A 250 25.10 -10.77 -3.96
CA TYR A 250 24.96 -11.24 -2.57
C TYR A 250 25.53 -12.65 -2.41
N LEU A 251 25.32 -13.53 -3.38
CA LEU A 251 25.80 -14.91 -3.30
C LEU A 251 27.33 -15.03 -3.42
N LYS A 252 28.02 -14.03 -3.99
CA LYS A 252 29.51 -13.94 -3.97
C LYS A 252 30.09 -13.90 -2.54
N LEU A 253 29.32 -13.54 -1.53
CA LEU A 253 29.75 -13.61 -0.12
C LEU A 253 29.95 -15.04 0.40
N TYR A 254 29.50 -16.05 -0.39
CA TYR A 254 29.53 -17.46 -0.01
C TYR A 254 30.24 -18.33 -1.04
N PRO A 255 31.48 -17.99 -1.43
CA PRO A 255 32.22 -18.82 -2.38
C PRO A 255 32.46 -20.20 -1.76
N SER A 256 32.24 -21.26 -2.47
CA SER A 256 32.51 -22.65 -2.07
C SER A 256 31.71 -23.16 -0.85
N LYS A 257 30.61 -22.50 -0.47
CA LYS A 257 29.77 -22.94 0.64
C LYS A 257 28.44 -23.52 0.16
N ASN A 258 27.96 -24.55 0.84
CA ASN A 258 26.64 -25.09 0.60
C ASN A 258 25.59 -24.20 1.28
N ILE A 259 24.94 -23.32 0.47
CA ILE A 259 23.91 -22.39 0.90
C ILE A 259 22.51 -22.88 0.50
N PRO A 260 21.44 -22.42 1.15
CA PRO A 260 20.07 -22.73 0.74
C PRO A 260 19.75 -22.18 -0.65
N SER A 261 18.84 -22.81 -1.37
CA SER A 261 18.37 -22.32 -2.66
C SER A 261 17.55 -21.04 -2.52
N ILE A 262 17.81 -20.08 -3.43
CA ILE A 262 17.05 -18.85 -3.56
C ILE A 262 16.49 -18.76 -4.97
N TYR A 263 15.16 -18.65 -5.08
CA TYR A 263 14.45 -18.59 -6.34
C TYR A 263 13.86 -17.20 -6.56
N ILE A 264 13.88 -16.71 -7.79
CA ILE A 264 13.26 -15.45 -8.21
C ILE A 264 11.98 -15.77 -8.97
N LEU A 265 10.86 -15.22 -8.52
CA LEU A 265 9.59 -15.19 -9.23
C LEU A 265 9.33 -13.76 -9.66
N HIS A 266 9.52 -13.47 -10.94
CA HIS A 266 9.37 -12.14 -11.53
C HIS A 266 8.22 -12.13 -12.53
N GLY A 267 7.48 -11.04 -12.59
CA GLY A 267 6.29 -10.87 -13.43
C GLY A 267 5.07 -10.47 -12.61
N ASP A 268 4.04 -9.96 -13.28
CA ASP A 268 2.76 -9.68 -12.64
C ASP A 268 1.97 -10.96 -12.43
N LEU A 269 1.23 -10.99 -11.35
CA LEU A 269 0.27 -12.04 -11.03
C LEU A 269 -1.04 -11.36 -10.66
N SER A 270 -2.15 -11.93 -11.11
CA SER A 270 -3.48 -11.50 -10.65
C SER A 270 -3.67 -11.78 -9.16
N ASP A 271 -4.71 -11.19 -8.56
CA ASP A 271 -5.07 -11.44 -7.16
C ASP A 271 -5.31 -12.96 -6.92
N GLU A 272 -5.94 -13.66 -7.88
CA GLU A 272 -6.23 -15.10 -7.83
C GLU A 272 -4.95 -15.94 -7.96
N GLU A 273 -4.04 -15.56 -8.85
CA GLU A 273 -2.74 -16.21 -9.00
C GLU A 273 -1.88 -16.00 -7.76
N MET A 274 -1.90 -14.80 -7.17
CA MET A 274 -1.23 -14.53 -5.90
C MET A 274 -1.79 -15.40 -4.77
N ASN A 275 -3.12 -15.52 -4.65
CA ASN A 275 -3.71 -16.41 -3.66
C ASN A 275 -3.38 -17.89 -3.93
N THR A 276 -3.30 -18.29 -5.20
CA THR A 276 -2.89 -19.65 -5.60
C THR A 276 -1.44 -19.93 -5.19
N LEU A 277 -0.51 -18.97 -5.40
CA LEU A 277 0.86 -19.03 -4.91
C LEU A 277 0.89 -19.16 -3.38
N TYR A 278 0.15 -18.30 -2.66
CA TYR A 278 0.09 -18.34 -1.20
C TYR A 278 -0.41 -19.69 -0.65
N ASN A 279 -1.34 -20.33 -1.35
CA ASN A 279 -1.88 -21.65 -0.98
C ASN A 279 -0.96 -22.80 -1.36
N HIS A 280 0.03 -22.63 -2.26
CA HIS A 280 0.87 -23.72 -2.74
C HIS A 280 1.52 -24.50 -1.59
N HIS A 281 1.53 -25.84 -1.66
CA HIS A 281 1.93 -26.70 -0.56
C HIS A 281 3.41 -26.56 -0.16
N LYS A 282 4.31 -26.17 -1.09
CA LYS A 282 5.71 -25.89 -0.79
C LYS A 282 5.91 -24.57 -0.05
N ILE A 283 5.03 -23.56 -0.25
CA ILE A 283 5.07 -22.32 0.52
C ILE A 283 4.58 -22.59 1.94
N LYS A 284 5.48 -22.46 2.90
CA LYS A 284 5.17 -22.76 4.31
C LYS A 284 5.06 -21.48 5.18
N ALA A 285 5.82 -20.46 4.89
CA ALA A 285 5.82 -19.21 5.64
C ALA A 285 6.09 -18.01 4.73
N MET A 286 5.63 -16.83 5.13
CA MET A 286 6.06 -15.56 4.53
C MET A 286 7.06 -14.89 5.47
N VAL A 287 8.05 -14.20 4.88
CA VAL A 287 9.05 -13.45 5.63
C VAL A 287 9.24 -12.06 5.04
N SER A 288 9.31 -11.04 5.89
CA SER A 288 9.61 -9.67 5.50
C SER A 288 10.42 -8.97 6.57
N LEU A 289 11.62 -8.51 6.21
CA LEU A 289 12.48 -7.70 7.08
C LEU A 289 12.30 -6.21 6.81
N THR A 290 11.15 -5.82 6.34
CA THR A 290 10.87 -4.43 5.93
C THR A 290 11.24 -3.44 7.03
N LYS A 291 11.85 -2.33 6.66
CA LYS A 291 12.20 -1.24 7.57
C LYS A 291 11.01 -0.33 7.89
N GLY A 292 9.93 -0.44 7.11
CA GLY A 292 8.68 0.28 7.31
C GLY A 292 7.65 -0.02 6.20
N GLU A 293 6.38 -0.06 6.60
CA GLU A 293 5.22 -0.20 5.74
C GLU A 293 4.17 0.85 6.12
N GLY A 294 3.54 1.47 5.13
CA GLY A 294 2.35 2.27 5.38
C GLY A 294 1.18 1.40 5.88
N PHE A 295 1.05 0.21 5.28
CA PHE A 295 0.08 -0.82 5.70
C PHE A 295 0.66 -2.24 5.59
N GLY A 296 1.10 -2.66 4.40
CA GLY A 296 1.66 -3.99 4.17
C GLY A 296 0.64 -4.98 3.60
N ARG A 297 -0.07 -4.60 2.54
CA ARG A 297 -1.14 -5.37 1.89
C ARG A 297 -0.80 -6.85 1.62
N PRO A 298 0.38 -7.22 1.05
CA PRO A 298 0.72 -8.63 0.83
C PRO A 298 0.78 -9.47 2.12
N LEU A 299 1.14 -8.87 3.24
CA LEU A 299 1.17 -9.52 4.55
C LEU A 299 -0.26 -9.81 5.05
N LEU A 300 -1.20 -8.87 4.86
CA LEU A 300 -2.61 -9.09 5.18
C LEU A 300 -3.19 -10.21 4.32
N GLU A 301 -2.99 -10.16 3.02
CA GLU A 301 -3.48 -11.15 2.06
C GLU A 301 -2.95 -12.55 2.38
N PHE A 302 -1.64 -12.68 2.61
CA PHE A 302 -1.05 -13.96 3.01
C PHE A 302 -1.56 -14.46 4.37
N SER A 303 -1.84 -13.58 5.32
CA SER A 303 -2.35 -13.97 6.64
C SER A 303 -3.65 -14.78 6.55
N LEU A 304 -4.47 -14.55 5.52
CA LEU A 304 -5.76 -15.21 5.31
C LEU A 304 -5.66 -16.69 4.92
N VAL A 305 -4.49 -17.14 4.43
CA VAL A 305 -4.29 -18.57 4.11
C VAL A 305 -3.86 -19.42 5.31
N GLY A 306 -3.66 -18.81 6.48
CA GLY A 306 -3.35 -19.48 7.74
C GLY A 306 -1.98 -20.17 7.75
N LYS A 307 -0.97 -19.49 7.18
CA LYS A 307 0.44 -19.90 7.22
C LYS A 307 1.26 -18.90 8.02
N PRO A 308 2.36 -19.32 8.68
CA PRO A 308 3.20 -18.46 9.51
C PRO A 308 3.74 -17.25 8.76
N ILE A 309 3.82 -16.11 9.47
CA ILE A 309 4.46 -14.89 9.00
C ILE A 309 5.57 -14.51 9.98
N LEU A 310 6.76 -14.18 9.44
CA LEU A 310 7.88 -13.61 10.16
C LEU A 310 8.07 -12.18 9.63
N VAL A 311 7.99 -11.18 10.50
CA VAL A 311 7.98 -9.79 10.06
C VAL A 311 8.62 -8.88 11.11
N SER A 312 9.21 -7.75 10.67
CA SER A 312 9.68 -6.70 11.59
C SER A 312 8.56 -6.25 12.53
N GLY A 313 8.87 -6.06 13.81
CA GLY A 313 7.88 -5.70 14.84
C GLY A 313 7.51 -4.21 14.85
N TRP A 314 7.46 -3.53 13.70
CA TRP A 314 7.28 -2.08 13.61
C TRP A 314 6.53 -1.65 12.34
N SER A 315 5.78 -0.56 12.42
CA SER A 315 5.05 0.15 11.36
C SER A 315 3.65 -0.42 11.03
N GLY A 316 3.07 -0.01 9.90
CA GLY A 316 1.63 -0.16 9.61
C GLY A 316 1.08 -1.58 9.66
N HIS A 317 1.86 -2.60 9.36
CA HIS A 317 1.39 -3.98 9.40
C HIS A 317 1.15 -4.51 10.82
N THR A 318 1.65 -3.81 11.84
CA THR A 318 1.39 -4.17 13.25
C THR A 318 -0.07 -3.92 13.65
N ASP A 319 -0.83 -3.18 12.87
CA ASP A 319 -2.26 -2.96 13.10
C ASP A 319 -3.08 -4.25 12.92
N PHE A 320 -2.69 -5.11 11.97
CA PHE A 320 -3.44 -6.32 11.63
C PHE A 320 -2.70 -7.63 11.92
N LEU A 321 -1.41 -7.60 12.14
CA LEU A 321 -0.66 -8.78 12.58
C LEU A 321 -0.55 -8.79 14.11
N ASN A 322 -1.15 -9.80 14.74
CA ASN A 322 -1.11 -9.91 16.19
C ASN A 322 0.19 -10.59 16.65
N PRO A 323 0.97 -9.99 17.57
CA PRO A 323 2.25 -10.55 18.04
C PRO A 323 2.11 -11.93 18.71
N ASN A 324 0.94 -12.28 19.23
CA ASN A 324 0.69 -13.62 19.80
C ASN A 324 0.55 -14.70 18.71
N PHE A 325 0.23 -14.32 17.48
CA PHE A 325 -0.06 -15.24 16.37
C PHE A 325 0.97 -15.15 15.24
N THR A 326 1.79 -14.10 15.23
CA THR A 326 2.79 -13.79 14.20
C THR A 326 4.19 -13.75 14.84
N LYS A 327 5.21 -14.19 14.12
CA LYS A 327 6.60 -14.11 14.60
C LYS A 327 7.15 -12.71 14.33
N TYR A 328 7.07 -11.84 15.33
CA TYR A 328 7.72 -10.54 15.25
C TYR A 328 9.24 -10.68 15.45
N LEU A 329 9.97 -10.03 14.57
CA LEU A 329 11.42 -9.93 14.59
C LEU A 329 11.80 -8.64 15.35
N PRO A 330 12.55 -8.75 16.45
CA PRO A 330 13.01 -7.58 17.19
C PRO A 330 14.06 -6.80 16.42
N GLY A 331 14.25 -5.55 16.79
CA GLY A 331 15.23 -4.67 16.18
C GLY A 331 15.24 -3.29 16.85
N VAL A 332 15.89 -2.35 16.21
CA VAL A 332 16.05 -0.97 16.68
C VAL A 332 15.73 0.03 15.57
N LEU A 333 15.45 1.27 15.93
CA LEU A 333 15.37 2.36 14.96
C LEU A 333 16.79 2.84 14.61
N GLU A 334 17.11 2.91 13.32
CA GLU A 334 18.35 3.47 12.79
C GLU A 334 18.05 4.64 11.85
N GLU A 335 19.01 5.53 11.65
CA GLU A 335 18.90 6.62 10.68
C GLU A 335 18.81 6.08 9.25
N VAL A 336 18.09 6.80 8.39
CA VAL A 336 18.00 6.45 6.98
C VAL A 336 19.33 6.69 6.30
N HIS A 337 19.93 5.64 5.76
CA HIS A 337 21.21 5.73 5.05
C HIS A 337 21.10 6.62 3.80
N ALA A 338 22.17 7.40 3.51
CA ALA A 338 22.20 8.35 2.40
C ALA A 338 21.80 7.73 1.04
N SER A 339 22.17 6.45 0.79
CA SER A 339 21.81 5.76 -0.47
C SER A 339 20.32 5.49 -0.65
N ALA A 340 19.52 5.58 0.40
CA ALA A 340 18.08 5.40 0.39
C ALA A 340 17.31 6.71 0.55
N GLN A 341 18.00 7.80 0.87
CA GLN A 341 17.38 9.13 0.96
C GLN A 341 16.91 9.58 -0.42
N ASN A 342 15.81 10.29 -0.42
CA ASN A 342 15.23 10.89 -1.61
C ASN A 342 14.48 12.18 -1.22
N GLN A 343 13.76 12.76 -2.17
CA GLN A 343 13.00 13.98 -1.90
C GLN A 343 11.96 13.85 -0.76
N TRP A 344 11.56 12.64 -0.35
CA TRP A 344 10.55 12.40 0.69
C TRP A 344 11.12 11.78 1.95
N LEU A 345 12.08 10.87 1.82
CA LEU A 345 12.74 10.17 2.91
C LEU A 345 13.98 10.95 3.32
N ILE A 346 13.83 11.79 4.34
CA ILE A 346 14.83 12.77 4.77
C ILE A 346 15.86 12.20 5.75
N LYS A 347 16.97 12.91 5.91
CA LYS A 347 18.11 12.51 6.74
C LYS A 347 17.73 12.27 8.21
N GLU A 348 16.85 13.10 8.77
CA GLU A 348 16.40 13.04 10.17
C GLU A 348 15.44 11.88 10.43
N ALA A 349 14.93 11.25 9.37
CA ALA A 349 14.04 10.12 9.49
C ALA A 349 14.78 8.88 9.97
N LYS A 350 14.11 8.09 10.79
CA LYS A 350 14.55 6.76 11.20
C LYS A 350 13.58 5.71 10.71
N TRP A 351 14.09 4.52 10.54
CA TRP A 351 13.30 3.34 10.21
C TRP A 351 13.80 2.13 10.97
N PHE A 352 13.09 1.02 10.89
CA PHE A 352 13.38 -0.14 11.72
C PHE A 352 14.44 -1.03 11.07
N LYS A 353 15.43 -1.41 11.88
CA LYS A 353 16.44 -2.41 11.53
C LYS A 353 16.22 -3.66 12.35
N VAL A 354 15.88 -4.75 11.68
CA VAL A 354 15.73 -6.05 12.31
C VAL A 354 17.09 -6.56 12.78
N ASP A 355 17.14 -7.18 13.95
CA ASP A 355 18.30 -7.92 14.44
C ASP A 355 18.52 -9.18 13.58
N GLU A 356 19.65 -9.25 12.87
CA GLU A 356 19.97 -10.35 11.96
C GLU A 356 20.13 -11.70 12.70
N GLY A 357 20.67 -11.70 13.91
CA GLY A 357 20.83 -12.90 14.73
C GLY A 357 19.47 -13.48 15.14
N MET A 358 18.57 -12.60 15.61
CA MET A 358 17.22 -13.00 15.95
C MET A 358 16.40 -13.42 14.72
N ALA A 359 16.61 -12.79 13.56
CA ALA A 359 15.99 -13.22 12.30
C ALA A 359 16.42 -14.65 11.93
N LYS A 360 17.74 -14.95 11.97
CA LYS A 360 18.29 -16.30 11.72
C LYS A 360 17.66 -17.35 12.63
N ASN A 361 17.64 -17.08 13.93
CA ASN A 361 17.03 -17.99 14.91
C ASN A 361 15.55 -18.20 14.66
N SER A 362 14.84 -17.15 14.23
CA SER A 362 13.41 -17.22 13.92
C SER A 362 13.10 -18.05 12.67
N TYR A 363 13.93 -18.00 11.64
CA TYR A 363 13.78 -18.89 10.48
C TYR A 363 13.94 -20.35 10.88
N ILE A 364 14.97 -20.66 11.68
CA ILE A 364 15.25 -22.01 12.17
C ILE A 364 14.09 -22.50 13.06
N ASP A 365 13.58 -21.64 13.94
CA ASP A 365 12.46 -21.96 14.82
C ASP A 365 11.20 -22.31 14.02
N VAL A 366 10.80 -21.46 13.06
CA VAL A 366 9.61 -21.70 12.23
C VAL A 366 9.78 -22.95 11.35
N TRP A 367 10.97 -23.21 10.83
CA TRP A 367 11.28 -24.40 10.04
C TRP A 367 11.17 -25.69 10.86
N LYS A 368 11.81 -25.73 12.05
CA LYS A 368 11.83 -26.90 12.93
C LYS A 368 10.50 -27.12 13.64
N ASN A 369 9.87 -26.04 14.10
CA ASN A 369 8.65 -26.05 14.91
C ASN A 369 7.42 -25.59 14.09
N TYR A 370 7.32 -26.00 12.82
CA TYR A 370 6.29 -25.53 11.90
C TYR A 370 4.87 -25.74 12.40
N LYS A 371 4.55 -26.89 13.00
CA LYS A 371 3.19 -27.26 13.43
C LYS A 371 2.60 -26.28 14.46
N PRO A 372 3.27 -25.94 15.57
CA PRO A 372 2.82 -24.89 16.51
C PRO A 372 2.61 -23.53 15.83
N TRP A 373 3.53 -23.09 14.95
CA TRP A 373 3.41 -21.82 14.24
C TRP A 373 2.24 -21.83 13.26
N LYS A 374 1.95 -22.93 12.62
CA LYS A 374 0.77 -23.08 11.75
C LYS A 374 -0.54 -22.95 12.54
N GLU A 375 -0.62 -23.48 13.75
CA GLU A 375 -1.82 -23.31 14.60
C GLU A 375 -2.01 -21.85 15.03
N LYS A 376 -0.94 -21.14 15.38
CA LYS A 376 -0.98 -19.69 15.62
C LYS A 376 -1.44 -18.92 14.37
N ALA A 377 -0.92 -19.27 13.20
CA ALA A 377 -1.28 -18.64 11.94
C ALA A 377 -2.76 -18.81 11.56
N LYS A 378 -3.40 -19.91 11.95
CA LYS A 378 -4.86 -20.07 11.79
C LYS A 378 -5.65 -19.06 12.62
N ARG A 379 -5.18 -18.75 13.85
CA ARG A 379 -5.78 -17.69 14.69
C ARG A 379 -5.57 -16.31 14.07
N GLN A 380 -4.37 -16.06 13.49
CA GLN A 380 -4.11 -14.85 12.73
C GLN A 380 -5.07 -14.71 11.54
N ALA A 381 -5.29 -15.78 10.76
CA ALA A 381 -6.22 -15.76 9.64
C ALA A 381 -7.65 -15.40 10.07
N TYR A 382 -8.12 -15.97 11.18
CA TYR A 382 -9.43 -15.61 11.73
C TYR A 382 -9.49 -14.14 12.16
N PHE A 383 -8.46 -13.63 12.83
CA PHE A 383 -8.37 -12.22 13.23
C PHE A 383 -8.39 -11.28 12.03
N SER A 384 -7.55 -11.55 11.01
CA SER A 384 -7.50 -10.75 9.77
C SER A 384 -8.83 -10.76 9.04
N LYS A 385 -9.44 -11.93 8.88
CA LYS A 385 -10.75 -12.11 8.23
C LYS A 385 -11.86 -11.29 8.90
N THR A 386 -11.90 -11.29 10.24
CA THR A 386 -12.99 -10.66 10.99
C THR A 386 -12.83 -9.16 11.17
N LYS A 387 -11.58 -8.64 11.15
CA LYS A 387 -11.28 -7.23 11.47
C LYS A 387 -10.81 -6.40 10.26
N PHE A 388 -10.19 -7.04 9.25
CA PHE A 388 -9.50 -6.34 8.16
C PHE A 388 -9.97 -6.80 6.77
N SER A 389 -11.23 -7.26 6.66
CA SER A 389 -11.84 -7.55 5.38
C SER A 389 -12.25 -6.27 4.64
N TRP A 390 -12.39 -6.37 3.30
CA TRP A 390 -12.91 -5.28 2.48
C TRP A 390 -14.31 -4.80 2.96
N ASN A 391 -15.16 -5.72 3.40
CA ASN A 391 -16.48 -5.37 3.95
C ASN A 391 -16.35 -4.51 5.22
N LYS A 392 -15.40 -4.83 6.12
CA LYS A 392 -15.16 -4.01 7.31
C LYS A 392 -14.59 -2.62 6.97
N MET A 393 -13.74 -2.53 5.95
CA MET A 393 -13.30 -1.24 5.43
C MET A 393 -14.48 -0.46 4.83
N HIS A 394 -15.37 -1.12 4.08
CA HIS A 394 -16.55 -0.50 3.50
C HIS A 394 -17.52 0.01 4.58
N GLU A 395 -17.78 -0.77 5.63
CA GLU A 395 -18.57 -0.34 6.80
C GLU A 395 -17.97 0.94 7.41
N LEU A 396 -16.67 0.96 7.66
CA LEU A 396 -15.96 2.12 8.21
C LEU A 396 -16.05 3.35 7.30
N ILE A 397 -15.83 3.19 5.99
CA ILE A 397 -15.96 4.29 5.02
C ILE A 397 -17.40 4.82 5.02
N THR A 398 -18.38 3.93 5.05
CA THR A 398 -19.80 4.33 5.09
C THR A 398 -20.12 5.17 6.34
N GLU A 399 -19.66 4.72 7.52
CA GLU A 399 -19.81 5.45 8.77
C GLU A 399 -19.15 6.83 8.74
N ILE A 400 -18.00 6.96 8.08
CA ILE A 400 -17.32 8.27 7.93
C ILE A 400 -18.12 9.18 7.00
N LEU A 401 -18.59 8.66 5.87
CA LEU A 401 -19.34 9.42 4.89
C LEU A 401 -20.71 9.87 5.43
N ASP A 402 -21.33 9.09 6.33
CA ASP A 402 -22.60 9.45 6.99
C ASP A 402 -22.47 10.63 7.96
N LYS A 403 -21.26 10.94 8.38
CA LYS A 403 -20.94 12.06 9.27
C LYS A 403 -20.47 13.31 8.52
N LEU A 404 -20.42 13.27 7.17
CA LEU A 404 -20.12 14.47 6.40
C LEU A 404 -21.25 15.50 6.54
N PRO A 405 -20.93 16.80 6.38
CA PRO A 405 -21.95 17.84 6.41
C PRO A 405 -23.00 17.61 5.31
N GLU A 406 -24.22 18.06 5.56
CA GLU A 406 -25.25 18.09 4.53
C GLU A 406 -24.86 19.09 3.44
N PHE A 407 -24.98 18.67 2.18
CA PHE A 407 -24.71 19.53 1.04
C PHE A 407 -26.05 20.08 0.52
N PRO A 408 -26.26 21.42 0.52
CA PRO A 408 -27.48 22.00 -0.01
C PRO A 408 -27.62 21.66 -1.49
N GLN A 409 -28.78 21.16 -1.86
CA GLN A 409 -29.06 20.82 -3.24
C GLN A 409 -28.96 22.09 -4.11
N GLN A 410 -28.23 22.01 -5.21
CA GLN A 410 -28.24 23.08 -6.20
C GLN A 410 -29.67 23.21 -6.74
N GLN A 411 -30.34 24.28 -6.40
CA GLN A 411 -31.58 24.64 -7.08
C GLN A 411 -31.25 24.91 -8.54
N GLU A 412 -31.85 24.17 -9.46
CA GLU A 412 -31.80 24.54 -10.85
C GLU A 412 -32.43 25.94 -10.97
N LEU A 413 -31.60 26.95 -11.22
CA LEU A 413 -32.04 28.24 -11.65
C LEU A 413 -32.75 28.04 -12.99
N LYS A 414 -34.08 27.89 -12.98
CA LYS A 414 -34.87 27.95 -14.19
C LYS A 414 -34.77 29.37 -14.73
N LEU A 415 -33.75 29.62 -15.55
CA LEU A 415 -33.69 30.89 -16.27
C LEU A 415 -35.02 31.05 -17.05
N PRO A 416 -35.69 32.18 -16.96
CA PRO A 416 -36.88 32.43 -17.77
C PRO A 416 -36.50 32.29 -19.23
N LYS A 417 -37.34 31.60 -20.00
CA LYS A 417 -37.17 31.48 -21.45
C LYS A 417 -37.11 32.88 -22.04
N LEU A 418 -35.95 33.34 -22.45
CA LEU A 418 -35.79 34.59 -23.19
C LEU A 418 -36.65 34.48 -24.46
N LYS A 419 -37.70 35.25 -24.53
CA LYS A 419 -38.45 35.45 -25.79
C LYS A 419 -37.60 36.40 -26.65
N LEU A 420 -36.81 35.84 -27.50
CA LEU A 420 -36.10 36.64 -28.50
C LEU A 420 -37.12 37.28 -29.48
N PRO A 421 -37.00 38.58 -29.77
CA PRO A 421 -37.85 39.22 -30.78
C PRO A 421 -37.66 38.54 -32.14
N LYS A 422 -38.79 38.33 -32.87
CA LYS A 422 -38.72 37.80 -34.23
C LYS A 422 -37.97 38.77 -35.15
N LEU A 423 -36.92 38.33 -35.78
CA LEU A 423 -36.24 39.09 -36.83
C LEU A 423 -37.18 39.28 -38.01
N GLU A 424 -37.64 40.49 -38.32
CA GLU A 424 -38.35 40.82 -39.51
C GLU A 424 -37.38 41.13 -40.65
N LYS A 425 -37.62 40.48 -41.81
CA LYS A 425 -36.79 40.67 -43.01
C LYS A 425 -37.08 42.06 -43.58
N VAL A 426 -36.12 42.98 -43.53
CA VAL A 426 -36.21 44.26 -44.22
C VAL A 426 -36.34 44.00 -45.74
N LYS A 427 -37.51 44.31 -46.31
CA LYS A 427 -37.69 44.30 -47.77
C LYS A 427 -36.93 45.48 -48.34
N LYS A 428 -36.09 45.20 -49.39
CA LYS A 428 -35.48 46.24 -50.22
C LYS A 428 -36.49 47.03 -51.00
#